data_2455b95e4c4491781a47f2c397c3a83c
#
_entry.id   2455b95e4c4491781a47f2c397c3a83c
#
_cell.length_a   1.000
_cell.length_b   1.000
_cell.length_c   1.000
_cell.angle_alpha   90.00
_cell.angle_beta   90.00
_cell.angle_gamma   90.00
#
_symmetry.space_group_name_H-M   'P 1'
#
loop_
_entity.id
_entity.type
_entity.pdbx_description
1 polymer ?
#
loop_
_entity_poly.entity_id
_entity_poly.type
_entity_poly.pdbx_seq_one_letter_code
_entity_poly.pdbx_strand_id
1 'polypeptide(L)'
;LFEPKAQAMIRLLMNEYGRYRALGSSSYYMGYEPPDYRKNEITLTGDSFDRWFDLLSDAPVDCAGSEPLTLTQADPQVRLQIAEEGGGAWLTVQTPCPYRFFGSYRSLYALGGGKLLRCSGEFREKIYPLLEAKQQTMYLARKDLPTFCGCVLPALDGQVEIEDPQNLLQNYIPDSCTVCFYFDMEQDTLLVKPVFRYDTHSIAFDDSSEPDGVRRNKKEENAALLFVRRYFQQQGQQFVLQG
;
A
#
# COMPACT_ATOMS: atom_id res chain seq x y z
N LEU A 1 40.16 20.43 -1.99
CA LEU A 1 39.39 19.39 -2.68
C LEU A 1 38.08 19.23 -1.90
N PHE A 2 36.96 19.35 -2.57
CA PHE A 2 35.65 19.14 -1.95
C PHE A 2 35.45 17.65 -1.63
N GLU A 3 34.68 17.36 -0.60
CA GLU A 3 34.23 15.99 -0.30
C GLU A 3 33.45 15.39 -1.46
N PRO A 4 33.47 14.06 -1.65
CA PRO A 4 32.78 13.39 -2.77
C PRO A 4 31.30 13.77 -2.90
N LYS A 5 30.61 13.90 -1.77
CA LYS A 5 29.19 14.30 -1.71
C LYS A 5 28.97 15.73 -2.20
N ALA A 6 29.82 16.66 -1.80
CA ALA A 6 29.78 18.04 -2.28
C ALA A 6 30.10 18.13 -3.78
N GLN A 7 31.07 17.35 -4.28
CA GLN A 7 31.35 17.28 -5.71
C GLN A 7 30.16 16.76 -6.52
N ALA A 8 29.47 15.73 -6.02
CA ALA A 8 28.28 15.19 -6.67
C ALA A 8 27.14 16.22 -6.69
N MET A 9 26.95 16.98 -5.63
CA MET A 9 25.97 18.07 -5.56
C MET A 9 26.30 19.18 -6.56
N ILE A 10 27.54 19.63 -6.61
CA ILE A 10 27.97 20.65 -7.57
C ILE A 10 27.71 20.17 -9.01
N ARG A 11 28.04 18.93 -9.33
CA ARG A 11 27.77 18.36 -10.67
C ARG A 11 26.28 18.32 -10.99
N LEU A 12 25.43 17.93 -10.02
CA LEU A 12 23.98 17.94 -10.20
C LEU A 12 23.48 19.34 -10.53
N LEU A 13 23.84 20.34 -9.73
CA LEU A 13 23.44 21.73 -9.93
C LEU A 13 23.94 22.31 -11.26
N MET A 14 25.19 22.02 -11.64
CA MET A 14 25.74 22.45 -12.93
C MET A 14 25.01 21.83 -14.12
N ASN A 15 24.63 20.55 -14.03
CA ASN A 15 23.87 19.87 -15.07
C ASN A 15 22.47 20.46 -15.22
N GLU A 16 21.79 20.73 -14.11
CA GLU A 16 20.46 21.36 -14.15
C GLU A 16 20.53 22.79 -14.67
N TYR A 17 21.53 23.54 -14.27
CA TYR A 17 21.80 24.88 -14.83
C TYR A 17 22.03 24.84 -16.35
N GLY A 18 22.82 23.88 -16.81
CA GLY A 18 23.08 23.67 -18.23
C GLY A 18 21.84 23.32 -19.04
N ARG A 19 21.01 22.41 -18.53
CA ARG A 19 19.71 22.07 -19.12
C ARG A 19 18.77 23.26 -19.19
N TYR A 20 18.68 24.00 -18.11
CA TYR A 20 17.85 25.18 -18.02
C TYR A 20 18.26 26.25 -19.04
N ARG A 21 19.56 26.51 -19.15
CA ARG A 21 20.11 27.46 -20.11
C ARG A 21 19.86 27.04 -21.57
N ALA A 22 19.94 25.73 -21.85
CA ALA A 22 19.65 25.19 -23.18
C ALA A 22 18.17 25.35 -23.55
N LEU A 23 17.24 25.10 -22.60
CA LEU A 23 15.81 25.31 -22.80
C LEU A 23 15.46 26.78 -22.99
N GLY A 24 16.05 27.68 -22.20
CA GLY A 24 15.87 29.12 -22.34
C GLY A 24 16.31 29.67 -23.72
N SER A 25 17.38 29.14 -24.28
CA SER A 25 17.83 29.53 -25.62
C SER A 25 16.95 29.01 -26.76
N SER A 26 16.26 27.88 -26.56
CA SER A 26 15.37 27.31 -27.59
C SER A 26 13.94 27.86 -27.51
N SER A 27 13.49 28.37 -26.35
CA SER A 27 12.15 28.92 -26.16
C SER A 27 11.92 30.27 -26.86
N TYR A 28 12.96 30.96 -27.21
CA TYR A 28 12.87 32.19 -28.02
C TYR A 28 12.18 31.96 -29.39
N TYR A 29 12.21 30.73 -29.90
CA TYR A 29 11.58 30.35 -31.17
C TYR A 29 10.14 29.84 -31.03
N MET A 30 9.66 29.52 -29.80
CA MET A 30 8.36 28.89 -29.61
C MET A 30 7.34 29.75 -28.81
N GLY A 31 7.68 31.03 -28.50
CA GLY A 31 6.77 31.89 -27.72
C GLY A 31 6.51 31.42 -26.28
N TYR A 32 7.34 30.56 -25.75
CA TYR A 32 7.26 30.09 -24.36
C TYR A 32 8.08 31.06 -23.50
N GLU A 33 7.45 31.77 -22.58
CA GLU A 33 8.20 32.50 -21.57
C GLU A 33 8.93 31.49 -20.67
N PRO A 34 10.29 31.57 -20.59
CA PRO A 34 11.00 30.73 -19.62
C PRO A 34 10.52 31.09 -18.22
N PRO A 35 10.38 30.11 -17.31
CA PRO A 35 10.05 30.39 -15.91
C PRO A 35 11.01 31.42 -15.34
N ASP A 36 10.48 32.36 -14.56
CA ASP A 36 11.21 33.50 -14.00
C ASP A 36 12.48 33.02 -13.26
N TYR A 37 13.63 33.23 -13.88
CA TYR A 37 14.91 32.73 -13.40
C TYR A 37 15.53 33.72 -12.42
N ARG A 38 15.40 33.44 -11.15
CA ARG A 38 16.13 34.16 -10.11
C ARG A 38 17.57 33.66 -10.06
N LYS A 39 18.54 34.57 -10.12
CA LYS A 39 19.98 34.28 -10.26
C LYS A 39 20.54 33.22 -9.28
N ASN A 40 19.84 32.95 -8.17
CA ASN A 40 20.28 32.09 -7.08
C ASN A 40 19.35 30.90 -6.83
N GLU A 41 18.38 30.62 -7.72
CA GLU A 41 17.42 29.56 -7.57
C GLU A 41 17.53 28.56 -8.72
N ILE A 42 17.49 27.28 -8.42
CA ILE A 42 17.42 26.19 -9.40
C ILE A 42 16.20 25.35 -9.06
N THR A 43 15.31 25.20 -10.03
CA THR A 43 14.17 24.28 -9.90
C THR A 43 14.62 22.87 -10.25
N LEU A 44 14.51 21.96 -9.28
CA LEU A 44 14.76 20.54 -9.48
C LEU A 44 13.44 19.84 -9.82
N THR A 45 13.44 19.03 -10.86
CA THR A 45 12.26 18.27 -11.29
C THR A 45 12.63 16.82 -11.59
N GLY A 46 11.67 15.92 -11.37
CA GLY A 46 11.82 14.51 -11.73
C GLY A 46 13.09 13.87 -11.18
N ASP A 47 13.90 13.28 -12.08
CA ASP A 47 15.11 12.54 -11.72
C ASP A 47 16.17 13.41 -11.01
N SER A 48 16.19 14.72 -11.26
CA SER A 48 17.11 15.64 -10.59
C SER A 48 16.76 15.83 -9.13
N PHE A 49 15.48 15.89 -8.82
CA PHE A 49 15.00 15.96 -7.45
C PHE A 49 15.28 14.65 -6.69
N ASP A 50 15.08 13.51 -7.34
CA ASP A 50 15.40 12.20 -6.77
C ASP A 50 16.88 12.10 -6.39
N ARG A 51 17.78 12.53 -7.30
CA ARG A 51 19.23 12.56 -7.04
C ARG A 51 19.62 13.54 -5.93
N TRP A 52 18.99 14.70 -5.89
CA TRP A 52 19.20 15.69 -4.85
C TRP A 52 18.80 15.12 -3.48
N PHE A 53 17.65 14.44 -3.41
CA PHE A 53 17.21 13.76 -2.22
C PHE A 53 18.21 12.69 -1.76
N ASP A 54 18.72 11.86 -2.67
CA ASP A 54 19.71 10.80 -2.35
C ASP A 54 21.03 11.40 -1.80
N LEU A 55 21.44 12.54 -2.33
CA LEU A 55 22.64 13.22 -1.86
C LEU A 55 22.50 13.83 -0.47
N LEU A 56 21.30 14.21 -0.06
CA LEU A 56 21.02 14.86 1.23
C LEU A 56 20.28 13.98 2.23
N SER A 57 19.99 12.74 1.89
CA SER A 57 19.36 11.79 2.82
C SER A 57 20.09 11.75 4.15
N ASP A 58 19.32 11.73 5.23
CA ASP A 58 19.76 11.68 6.62
C ASP A 58 20.54 12.93 7.11
N ALA A 59 20.55 14.00 6.32
CA ALA A 59 21.08 15.28 6.71
C ALA A 59 19.97 16.32 6.90
N PRO A 60 20.09 17.22 7.88
CA PRO A 60 19.19 18.36 7.97
C PRO A 60 19.44 19.31 6.78
N VAL A 61 18.37 19.79 6.17
CA VAL A 61 18.41 20.77 5.07
C VAL A 61 17.79 22.05 5.56
N ASP A 62 18.57 23.12 5.53
CA ASP A 62 18.08 24.44 5.90
C ASP A 62 17.08 24.95 4.85
N CYS A 63 15.92 25.36 5.34
CA CYS A 63 14.86 25.92 4.52
C CYS A 63 14.68 27.40 4.83
N ALA A 64 14.76 28.26 3.80
CA ALA A 64 14.60 29.69 3.98
C ALA A 64 13.26 30.05 4.65
N GLY A 65 13.32 30.61 5.85
CA GLY A 65 12.14 31.04 6.63
C GLY A 65 11.35 29.94 7.33
N SER A 66 11.90 28.72 7.42
CA SER A 66 11.27 27.58 8.09
C SER A 66 12.28 26.81 8.94
N GLU A 67 11.82 25.92 9.80
CA GLU A 67 12.70 24.99 10.49
C GLU A 67 13.41 24.05 9.50
N PRO A 68 14.63 23.59 9.84
CA PRO A 68 15.34 22.62 9.02
C PRO A 68 14.52 21.38 8.76
N LEU A 69 14.52 20.90 7.52
CA LEU A 69 13.86 19.67 7.14
C LEU A 69 14.81 18.47 7.28
N THR A 70 14.32 17.38 7.82
CA THR A 70 15.00 16.08 7.75
C THR A 70 14.52 15.28 6.55
N LEU A 71 15.43 14.85 5.68
CA LEU A 71 15.14 14.03 4.53
C LEU A 71 15.27 12.56 4.91
N THR A 72 14.21 11.79 4.78
CA THR A 72 14.19 10.36 5.19
C THR A 72 13.42 9.52 4.18
N GLN A 73 13.94 8.33 3.89
CA GLN A 73 13.18 7.34 3.13
C GLN A 73 12.27 6.57 4.09
N ALA A 74 11.01 6.98 4.14
CA ALA A 74 10.00 6.40 5.01
C ALA A 74 8.59 6.76 4.51
N ASP A 75 7.61 5.98 4.92
CA ASP A 75 6.21 6.27 4.65
C ASP A 75 5.60 7.15 5.75
N PRO A 76 4.68 8.05 5.42
CA PRO A 76 3.86 8.74 6.40
C PRO A 76 3.07 7.75 7.25
N GLN A 77 2.96 8.02 8.53
CA GLN A 77 2.03 7.28 9.38
C GLN A 77 0.60 7.59 8.97
N VAL A 78 -0.18 6.55 8.75
CA VAL A 78 -1.60 6.65 8.39
C VAL A 78 -2.42 5.87 9.41
N ARG A 79 -3.54 6.44 9.83
CA ARG A 79 -4.49 5.84 10.76
C ARG A 79 -5.81 5.61 10.07
N LEU A 80 -6.38 4.45 10.35
CA LEU A 80 -7.72 4.09 9.96
C LEU A 80 -8.60 4.07 11.22
N GLN A 81 -9.37 5.11 11.42
CA GLN A 81 -10.30 5.20 12.52
C GLN A 81 -11.62 4.56 12.16
N ILE A 82 -12.16 3.75 13.07
CA ILE A 82 -13.39 2.99 12.89
C ILE A 82 -14.38 3.41 13.95
N ALA A 83 -15.58 3.78 13.51
CA ALA A 83 -16.68 4.14 14.40
C ALA A 83 -17.96 3.43 14.00
N GLU A 84 -18.58 2.72 14.96
CA GLU A 84 -19.86 2.04 14.73
C GLU A 84 -21.00 3.03 14.62
N GLU A 85 -21.83 2.90 13.59
CA GLU A 85 -23.05 3.66 13.42
C GLU A 85 -24.09 2.89 12.60
N GLY A 86 -25.33 2.83 13.11
CA GLY A 86 -26.47 2.29 12.37
C GLY A 86 -26.35 0.81 11.95
N GLY A 87 -25.55 0.03 12.68
CA GLY A 87 -25.29 -1.39 12.38
C GLY A 87 -24.21 -1.63 11.32
N GLY A 88 -23.51 -0.59 10.89
CA GLY A 88 -22.31 -0.63 10.06
C GLY A 88 -21.16 0.14 10.70
N ALA A 89 -20.18 0.53 9.94
CA ALA A 89 -19.02 1.28 10.40
C ALA A 89 -18.64 2.43 9.48
N TRP A 90 -18.31 3.57 10.05
CA TRP A 90 -17.57 4.63 9.38
C TRP A 90 -16.08 4.34 9.47
N LEU A 91 -15.43 4.35 8.32
CA LEU A 91 -13.99 4.30 8.21
C LEU A 91 -13.48 5.69 7.85
N THR A 92 -12.53 6.22 8.63
CA THR A 92 -11.91 7.51 8.36
C THR A 92 -10.40 7.33 8.26
N VAL A 93 -9.83 7.70 7.11
CA VAL A 93 -8.39 7.67 6.89
C VAL A 93 -7.80 9.02 7.31
N GLN A 94 -6.79 9.00 8.18
CA GLN A 94 -6.17 10.20 8.74
C GLN A 94 -4.65 10.07 8.78
N THR A 95 -3.99 11.22 8.80
CA THR A 95 -2.56 11.33 9.10
C THR A 95 -2.37 12.19 10.35
N PRO A 96 -1.37 11.89 11.21
CA PRO A 96 -1.14 12.62 12.47
C PRO A 96 -0.79 14.09 12.27
N CYS A 97 -0.31 14.46 11.10
CA CYS A 97 -0.12 15.85 10.67
C CYS A 97 -0.51 15.98 9.19
N PRO A 98 -0.85 17.20 8.73
CA PRO A 98 -1.12 17.41 7.32
C PRO A 98 0.15 17.21 6.50
N TYR A 99 0.09 16.33 5.50
CA TYR A 99 1.16 16.14 4.52
C TYR A 99 0.76 16.78 3.19
N ARG A 100 1.72 17.46 2.57
CA ARG A 100 1.64 17.87 1.18
C ARG A 100 2.36 16.83 0.33
N PHE A 101 1.62 16.14 -0.52
CA PHE A 101 2.17 15.16 -1.43
C PHE A 101 2.56 15.81 -2.77
N PHE A 102 3.69 15.37 -3.31
CA PHE A 102 4.15 15.76 -4.64
C PHE A 102 5.12 14.70 -5.16
N GLY A 103 5.44 14.75 -6.42
CA GLY A 103 6.41 13.81 -6.93
C GLY A 103 6.49 13.73 -8.44
N SER A 104 7.36 12.83 -8.88
CA SER A 104 7.57 12.46 -10.26
C SER A 104 6.83 11.16 -10.57
N TYR A 105 6.91 10.73 -11.82
CA TYR A 105 6.42 9.42 -12.26
C TYR A 105 7.02 8.25 -11.44
N ARG A 106 8.25 8.40 -10.93
CA ARG A 106 8.98 7.34 -10.22
C ARG A 106 8.89 7.42 -8.71
N SER A 107 8.83 8.62 -8.15
CA SER A 107 8.92 8.85 -6.70
C SER A 107 7.76 9.70 -6.19
N LEU A 108 7.20 9.32 -5.07
CA LEU A 108 6.24 10.08 -4.30
C LEU A 108 6.92 10.64 -3.06
N TYR A 109 6.71 11.93 -2.80
CA TYR A 109 7.24 12.61 -1.63
C TYR A 109 6.09 13.15 -0.77
N ALA A 110 6.31 13.15 0.54
CA ALA A 110 5.41 13.72 1.52
C ALA A 110 6.16 14.76 2.38
N LEU A 111 5.71 16.00 2.34
CA LEU A 111 6.24 17.09 3.16
C LEU A 111 5.28 17.40 4.29
N GLY A 112 5.73 17.23 5.54
CA GLY A 112 4.93 17.51 6.74
C GLY A 112 5.69 17.19 8.01
N GLY A 113 5.31 17.81 9.13
CA GLY A 113 5.92 17.55 10.44
C GLY A 113 7.43 17.79 10.50
N GLY A 114 7.97 18.78 9.79
CA GLY A 114 9.41 19.05 9.73
C GLY A 114 10.23 18.00 8.95
N LYS A 115 9.58 17.15 8.17
CA LYS A 115 10.22 16.07 7.42
C LYS A 115 9.83 16.12 5.95
N LEU A 116 10.78 15.75 5.11
CA LEU A 116 10.54 15.41 3.72
C LEU A 116 10.77 13.92 3.55
N LEU A 117 9.70 13.18 3.34
CA LEU A 117 9.70 11.74 3.23
C LEU A 117 9.67 11.34 1.76
N ARG A 118 10.49 10.36 1.35
CA ARG A 118 10.31 9.64 0.09
C ARG A 118 9.57 8.35 0.38
N CYS A 119 8.35 8.27 -0.12
CA CYS A 119 7.46 7.15 0.12
C CYS A 119 7.89 5.89 -0.65
N SER A 120 7.57 4.72 -0.11
CA SER A 120 7.75 3.43 -0.77
C SER A 120 6.81 3.28 -1.97
N GLY A 121 7.13 2.35 -2.88
CA GLY A 121 6.25 2.00 -3.98
C GLY A 121 4.92 1.43 -3.48
N GLU A 122 4.97 0.64 -2.42
CA GLU A 122 3.78 0.03 -1.83
C GLU A 122 2.83 1.06 -1.21
N PHE A 123 3.35 2.04 -0.48
CA PHE A 123 2.57 3.17 0.03
C PHE A 123 1.93 3.95 -1.12
N ARG A 124 2.69 4.25 -2.15
CA ARG A 124 2.20 4.97 -3.33
C ARG A 124 1.05 4.26 -4.03
N GLU A 125 1.12 2.94 -4.15
CA GLU A 125 0.11 2.15 -4.86
C GLU A 125 -1.13 1.84 -4.02
N LYS A 126 -0.95 1.57 -2.72
CA LYS A 126 -2.04 1.09 -1.86
C LYS A 126 -2.64 2.18 -0.97
N ILE A 127 -1.81 3.05 -0.40
CA ILE A 127 -2.24 3.99 0.65
C ILE A 127 -2.49 5.39 0.13
N TYR A 128 -1.60 5.90 -0.72
CA TYR A 128 -1.72 7.26 -1.24
C TYR A 128 -3.07 7.53 -1.94
N PRO A 129 -3.65 6.62 -2.74
CA PRO A 129 -4.97 6.83 -3.34
C PRO A 129 -6.09 7.03 -2.30
N LEU A 130 -5.97 6.42 -1.12
CA LEU A 130 -6.94 6.61 -0.02
C LEU A 130 -6.85 8.01 0.57
N LEU A 131 -5.63 8.58 0.65
CA LEU A 131 -5.39 9.93 1.16
C LEU A 131 -5.73 11.02 0.13
N GLU A 132 -5.59 10.73 -1.16
CA GLU A 132 -5.91 11.65 -2.26
C GLU A 132 -7.41 11.70 -2.55
N ALA A 133 -8.16 10.70 -2.11
CA ALA A 133 -9.60 10.64 -2.31
C ALA A 133 -10.31 11.86 -1.72
N LYS A 134 -11.26 12.44 -2.45
CA LYS A 134 -12.04 13.61 -1.99
C LYS A 134 -12.83 13.33 -0.71
N GLN A 135 -13.21 12.09 -0.50
CA GLN A 135 -13.83 11.59 0.72
C GLN A 135 -12.86 10.67 1.45
N GLN A 136 -12.29 11.15 2.54
CA GLN A 136 -11.46 10.36 3.44
C GLN A 136 -12.28 9.51 4.42
N THR A 137 -13.60 9.58 4.29
CA THR A 137 -14.56 8.85 5.13
C THR A 137 -15.45 7.98 4.25
N MET A 138 -15.62 6.72 4.62
CA MET A 138 -16.43 5.74 3.90
C MET A 138 -17.30 4.97 4.89
N TYR A 139 -18.58 4.78 4.54
CA TYR A 139 -19.47 3.92 5.32
C TYR A 139 -19.44 2.50 4.78
N LEU A 140 -19.18 1.54 5.66
CA LEU A 140 -19.33 0.11 5.38
C LEU A 140 -20.62 -0.40 6.03
N ALA A 141 -21.50 -0.93 5.21
CA ALA A 141 -22.68 -1.63 5.72
C ALA A 141 -22.27 -2.91 6.46
N ARG A 142 -23.08 -3.36 7.40
CA ARG A 142 -22.82 -4.58 8.21
C ARG A 142 -22.46 -5.80 7.35
N LYS A 143 -23.12 -5.98 6.22
CA LYS A 143 -22.90 -7.08 5.28
C LYS A 143 -21.50 -7.06 4.62
N ASP A 144 -20.86 -5.89 4.55
CA ASP A 144 -19.57 -5.68 3.88
C ASP A 144 -18.39 -5.81 4.87
N LEU A 145 -18.64 -5.74 6.18
CA LEU A 145 -17.63 -5.84 7.23
C LEU A 145 -16.85 -7.17 7.20
N PRO A 146 -17.46 -8.34 6.99
CA PRO A 146 -16.70 -9.59 6.87
C PRO A 146 -15.71 -9.58 5.70
N THR A 147 -16.12 -9.02 4.56
CA THR A 147 -15.24 -8.89 3.38
C THR A 147 -14.10 -7.91 3.64
N PHE A 148 -14.41 -6.80 4.29
CA PHE A 148 -13.39 -5.83 4.71
C PHE A 148 -12.35 -6.48 5.64
N CYS A 149 -12.79 -7.15 6.71
CA CYS A 149 -11.91 -7.81 7.66
C CYS A 149 -11.11 -8.97 7.06
N GLY A 150 -11.70 -9.73 6.13
CA GLY A 150 -11.05 -10.90 5.54
C GLY A 150 -10.13 -10.58 4.35
N CYS A 151 -10.35 -9.46 3.65
CA CYS A 151 -9.64 -9.17 2.41
C CYS A 151 -8.88 -7.84 2.45
N VAL A 152 -9.51 -6.76 2.91
CA VAL A 152 -8.93 -5.42 2.87
C VAL A 152 -7.98 -5.20 4.05
N LEU A 153 -8.44 -5.49 5.25
CA LEU A 153 -7.66 -5.28 6.47
C LEU A 153 -6.30 -5.99 6.45
N PRO A 154 -6.20 -7.27 6.05
CA PRO A 154 -4.91 -7.96 5.92
C PRO A 154 -3.99 -7.38 4.83
N ALA A 155 -4.56 -6.69 3.82
CA ALA A 155 -3.76 -6.03 2.78
C ALA A 155 -3.17 -4.70 3.24
N LEU A 156 -3.72 -4.11 4.31
CA LEU A 156 -3.26 -2.88 4.95
C LEU A 156 -2.35 -3.14 6.16
N ASP A 157 -2.17 -4.41 6.54
CA ASP A 157 -1.38 -4.80 7.71
C ASP A 157 0.06 -4.28 7.63
N GLY A 158 0.54 -3.69 8.73
CA GLY A 158 1.84 -3.06 8.82
C GLY A 158 1.99 -1.71 8.12
N GLN A 159 0.98 -1.25 7.35
CA GLN A 159 1.03 0.03 6.63
C GLN A 159 0.13 1.10 7.25
N VAL A 160 -0.90 0.69 7.95
CA VAL A 160 -1.91 1.56 8.55
C VAL A 160 -2.13 1.17 10.00
N GLU A 161 -2.11 2.13 10.91
CA GLU A 161 -2.50 1.96 12.30
C GLU A 161 -4.04 1.93 12.41
N ILE A 162 -4.59 0.86 13.00
CA ILE A 162 -6.03 0.70 13.12
C ILE A 162 -6.49 1.14 14.50
N GLU A 163 -7.38 2.13 14.53
CA GLU A 163 -8.05 2.63 15.73
C GLU A 163 -9.49 2.14 15.74
N ASP A 164 -9.74 1.03 16.45
CA ASP A 164 -11.08 0.46 16.68
C ASP A 164 -11.40 0.44 18.19
N PRO A 165 -11.76 1.58 18.79
CA PRO A 165 -11.97 1.69 20.23
C PRO A 165 -13.15 0.88 20.74
N GLN A 166 -14.05 0.48 19.87
CA GLN A 166 -15.23 -0.33 20.21
C GLN A 166 -15.03 -1.83 19.97
N ASN A 167 -13.85 -2.23 19.46
CA ASN A 167 -13.53 -3.61 19.07
C ASN A 167 -14.57 -4.21 18.08
N LEU A 168 -15.15 -3.37 17.25
CA LEU A 168 -16.18 -3.77 16.28
C LEU A 168 -15.68 -4.84 15.34
N LEU A 169 -14.46 -4.64 14.81
CA LEU A 169 -13.89 -5.53 13.80
C LEU A 169 -13.65 -6.95 14.32
N GLN A 170 -13.41 -7.13 15.61
CA GLN A 170 -13.19 -8.47 16.19
C GLN A 170 -14.35 -9.42 15.91
N ASN A 171 -15.56 -8.88 15.80
CA ASN A 171 -16.75 -9.68 15.50
C ASN A 171 -16.79 -10.17 14.04
N TYR A 172 -15.94 -9.60 13.17
CA TYR A 172 -15.93 -9.88 11.72
C TYR A 172 -14.60 -10.43 11.20
N ILE A 173 -13.55 -10.43 12.03
CA ILE A 173 -12.28 -11.06 11.67
C ILE A 173 -12.51 -12.56 11.53
N PRO A 174 -12.17 -13.17 10.37
CA PRO A 174 -12.29 -14.60 10.20
C PRO A 174 -11.42 -15.38 11.19
N ASP A 175 -11.90 -16.52 11.61
CA ASP A 175 -11.12 -17.42 12.45
C ASP A 175 -9.96 -18.04 11.65
N SER A 176 -8.91 -18.46 12.34
CA SER A 176 -7.78 -19.15 11.72
C SER A 176 -8.25 -20.45 11.08
N CYS A 177 -7.89 -20.67 9.83
CA CYS A 177 -8.25 -21.84 9.06
C CYS A 177 -6.99 -22.66 8.75
N THR A 178 -7.03 -23.96 9.11
CA THR A 178 -6.01 -24.92 8.68
C THR A 178 -6.58 -25.77 7.55
N VAL A 179 -5.94 -25.71 6.37
CA VAL A 179 -6.36 -26.52 5.23
C VAL A 179 -5.70 -27.91 5.32
N CYS A 180 -6.52 -28.95 5.35
CA CYS A 180 -6.07 -30.33 5.33
C CYS A 180 -6.43 -30.97 3.98
N PHE A 181 -5.47 -31.60 3.31
CA PHE A 181 -5.70 -32.36 2.10
C PHE A 181 -5.64 -33.84 2.44
N TYR A 182 -6.75 -34.54 2.22
CA TYR A 182 -6.81 -35.98 2.36
C TYR A 182 -6.66 -36.61 0.97
N PHE A 183 -5.68 -37.51 0.86
CA PHE A 183 -5.40 -38.23 -0.40
C PHE A 183 -5.88 -39.65 -0.27
N ASP A 184 -6.48 -40.17 -1.34
CA ASP A 184 -6.91 -41.55 -1.47
C ASP A 184 -6.59 -42.06 -2.88
N MET A 185 -6.56 -43.38 -3.07
CA MET A 185 -6.32 -44.05 -4.34
C MET A 185 -7.47 -44.97 -4.67
N GLU A 186 -8.15 -44.68 -5.76
CA GLU A 186 -9.18 -45.58 -6.31
C GLU A 186 -8.79 -46.01 -7.74
N GLN A 187 -8.63 -47.33 -7.96
CA GLN A 187 -8.34 -47.89 -9.28
C GLN A 187 -7.27 -47.10 -10.05
N ASP A 188 -6.08 -46.91 -9.46
CA ASP A 188 -4.95 -46.14 -9.98
C ASP A 188 -5.19 -44.64 -10.19
N THR A 189 -6.27 -44.12 -9.69
CA THR A 189 -6.58 -42.67 -9.74
C THR A 189 -6.37 -42.03 -8.37
N LEU A 190 -5.54 -40.98 -8.35
CA LEU A 190 -5.30 -40.20 -7.13
C LEU A 190 -6.46 -39.23 -6.92
N LEU A 191 -7.06 -39.34 -5.75
CA LEU A 191 -8.15 -38.47 -5.28
C LEU A 191 -7.63 -37.54 -4.20
N VAL A 192 -8.15 -36.31 -4.17
CA VAL A 192 -7.90 -35.36 -3.07
C VAL A 192 -9.19 -34.75 -2.58
N LYS A 193 -9.31 -34.70 -1.25
CA LYS A 193 -10.46 -34.09 -0.56
C LYS A 193 -9.96 -33.00 0.38
N PRO A 194 -10.13 -31.72 0.04
CA PRO A 194 -9.83 -30.61 0.95
C PRO A 194 -10.82 -30.54 2.10
N VAL A 195 -10.31 -30.31 3.30
CA VAL A 195 -11.11 -30.09 4.52
C VAL A 195 -10.54 -28.87 5.23
N PHE A 196 -11.41 -27.96 5.60
CA PHE A 196 -11.08 -26.74 6.33
C PHE A 196 -11.30 -26.94 7.82
N ARG A 197 -10.25 -26.80 8.62
CA ARG A 197 -10.31 -26.93 10.07
C ARG A 197 -10.29 -25.58 10.75
N TYR A 198 -11.30 -25.35 11.57
CA TYR A 198 -11.47 -24.19 12.43
C TYR A 198 -11.54 -24.67 13.89
N ASP A 199 -10.43 -24.57 14.60
CA ASP A 199 -10.31 -25.06 15.98
C ASP A 199 -10.99 -26.44 16.18
N THR A 200 -12.22 -26.49 16.69
CA THR A 200 -12.98 -27.71 16.95
C THR A 200 -13.84 -28.18 15.77
N HIS A 201 -13.97 -27.39 14.69
CA HIS A 201 -14.86 -27.72 13.58
C HIS A 201 -14.06 -28.12 12.33
N SER A 202 -14.59 -29.08 11.60
CA SER A 202 -14.05 -29.50 10.29
C SER A 202 -15.15 -29.39 9.25
N ILE A 203 -14.90 -28.62 8.20
CA ILE A 203 -15.86 -28.29 7.15
C ILE A 203 -15.32 -28.85 5.83
N ALA A 204 -16.12 -29.68 5.15
CA ALA A 204 -15.75 -30.16 3.83
C ALA A 204 -15.77 -29.00 2.80
N PHE A 205 -14.97 -29.12 1.75
CA PHE A 205 -14.83 -28.06 0.75
C PHE A 205 -16.14 -27.74 0.00
N ASP A 206 -17.05 -28.68 -0.10
CA ASP A 206 -18.36 -28.57 -0.74
C ASP A 206 -19.48 -28.18 0.23
N ASP A 207 -19.17 -28.09 1.52
CA ASP A 207 -20.11 -27.68 2.54
C ASP A 207 -20.18 -26.14 2.63
N SER A 208 -21.33 -25.58 2.32
CA SER A 208 -21.60 -24.15 2.42
C SER A 208 -22.16 -23.72 3.78
N SER A 209 -22.30 -24.65 4.73
CA SER A 209 -22.81 -24.34 6.06
C SER A 209 -21.87 -23.37 6.81
N GLU A 210 -22.46 -22.57 7.66
CA GLU A 210 -21.76 -21.73 8.62
C GLU A 210 -22.04 -22.26 10.02
N PRO A 211 -21.14 -23.09 10.58
CA PRO A 211 -21.35 -23.64 11.93
C PRO A 211 -21.42 -22.51 12.96
N ASP A 212 -22.27 -22.68 13.95
CA ASP A 212 -22.42 -21.70 15.02
C ASP A 212 -21.07 -21.41 15.70
N GLY A 213 -20.74 -20.12 15.79
CA GLY A 213 -19.53 -19.65 16.43
C GLY A 213 -18.26 -19.70 15.55
N VAL A 214 -18.35 -20.14 14.30
CA VAL A 214 -17.22 -20.17 13.35
C VAL A 214 -17.38 -19.07 12.31
N ARG A 215 -16.39 -18.19 12.24
CA ARG A 215 -16.28 -17.17 11.17
C ARG A 215 -15.36 -17.70 10.07
N ARG A 216 -15.95 -18.22 9.01
CA ARG A 216 -15.20 -18.86 7.92
C ARG A 216 -14.24 -17.91 7.21
N ASN A 217 -13.00 -18.35 7.03
CA ASN A 217 -11.98 -17.64 6.27
C ASN A 217 -12.09 -17.99 4.77
N LYS A 218 -13.07 -17.42 4.10
CA LYS A 218 -13.35 -17.68 2.68
C LYS A 218 -12.15 -17.38 1.76
N LYS A 219 -11.24 -16.47 2.16
CA LYS A 219 -10.04 -16.16 1.41
C LYS A 219 -9.07 -17.35 1.38
N GLU A 220 -8.79 -17.94 2.54
CA GLU A 220 -7.91 -19.12 2.64
C GLU A 220 -8.55 -20.35 2.02
N GLU A 221 -9.84 -20.58 2.25
CA GLU A 221 -10.59 -21.65 1.63
C GLU A 221 -10.51 -21.58 0.10
N ASN A 222 -10.80 -20.42 -0.46
CA ASN A 222 -10.75 -20.21 -1.93
C ASN A 222 -9.33 -20.34 -2.48
N ALA A 223 -8.31 -19.85 -1.78
CA ALA A 223 -6.92 -19.99 -2.17
C ALA A 223 -6.51 -21.47 -2.25
N ALA A 224 -6.92 -22.28 -1.26
CA ALA A 224 -6.69 -23.71 -1.24
C ALA A 224 -7.40 -24.43 -2.39
N LEU A 225 -8.66 -24.09 -2.66
CA LEU A 225 -9.41 -24.66 -3.77
C LEU A 225 -8.81 -24.29 -5.13
N LEU A 226 -8.35 -23.05 -5.31
CA LEU A 226 -7.66 -22.63 -6.51
C LEU A 226 -6.34 -23.39 -6.71
N PHE A 227 -5.60 -23.65 -5.61
CA PHE A 227 -4.39 -24.48 -5.67
C PHE A 227 -4.70 -25.90 -6.14
N VAL A 228 -5.71 -26.57 -5.56
CA VAL A 228 -6.10 -27.93 -5.94
C VAL A 228 -6.55 -27.98 -7.39
N ARG A 229 -7.36 -27.04 -7.86
CA ARG A 229 -7.89 -26.98 -9.23
C ARG A 229 -6.82 -26.80 -10.31
N ARG A 230 -5.59 -26.46 -9.96
CA ARG A 230 -4.47 -26.41 -10.91
C ARG A 230 -4.00 -27.81 -11.35
N TYR A 231 -4.20 -28.80 -10.50
CA TYR A 231 -3.67 -30.15 -10.69
C TYR A 231 -4.78 -31.22 -10.75
N PHE A 232 -5.95 -30.92 -10.23
CA PHE A 232 -7.03 -31.85 -10.08
C PHE A 232 -8.34 -31.28 -10.68
N GLN A 233 -9.13 -32.17 -11.25
CA GLN A 233 -10.46 -31.84 -11.75
C GLN A 233 -11.51 -32.22 -10.69
N GLN A 234 -12.45 -31.34 -10.42
CA GLN A 234 -13.53 -31.61 -9.46
C GLN A 234 -14.52 -32.61 -10.05
N GLN A 235 -14.78 -33.68 -9.30
CA GLN A 235 -15.79 -34.69 -9.61
C GLN A 235 -16.63 -34.93 -8.35
N GLY A 236 -17.83 -34.31 -8.31
CA GLY A 236 -18.70 -34.41 -7.13
C GLY A 236 -18.04 -33.81 -5.86
N GLN A 237 -17.93 -34.66 -4.82
CA GLN A 237 -17.38 -34.30 -3.52
C GLN A 237 -15.86 -34.54 -3.39
N GLN A 238 -15.14 -34.68 -4.49
CA GLN A 238 -13.70 -34.93 -4.50
C GLN A 238 -13.05 -34.32 -5.74
N PHE A 239 -11.73 -34.24 -5.72
CA PHE A 239 -10.93 -33.83 -6.85
C PHE A 239 -10.08 -35.00 -7.34
N VAL A 240 -10.01 -35.17 -8.65
CA VAL A 240 -9.29 -36.26 -9.34
C VAL A 240 -8.10 -35.67 -10.07
N LEU A 241 -6.93 -36.32 -9.97
CA LEU A 241 -5.74 -35.89 -10.69
C LEU A 241 -6.01 -35.85 -12.19
N GLN A 242 -5.66 -34.72 -12.81
CA GLN A 242 -5.70 -34.59 -14.25
C GLN A 242 -4.56 -35.40 -14.87
N GLY A 243 -4.90 -36.40 -15.68
CA GLY A 243 -3.97 -37.19 -16.44
C GLY A 243 -3.46 -36.49 -17.69
#